data_787df54a2a2b868aa82c6ac727e46744
#
_entry.id   787df54a2a2b868aa82c6ac727e46744
#
_cell.length_a   1.000
_cell.length_b   1.000
_cell.length_c   1.000
_cell.angle_alpha   90.00
_cell.angle_beta   90.00
_cell.angle_gamma   90.00
#
_symmetry.space_group_name_H-M   'P 1'
#
loop_
_entity.id
_entity.type
_entity.pdbx_description
1 polymer ?
#
loop_
_entity_poly.entity_id
_entity_poly.type
_entity_poly.pdbx_seq_one_letter_code
_entity_poly.pdbx_strand_id
1 'polypeptide(L)'
;MDSSAFSFQLLSPDLIVESLASIGIYIDSGLTALNSYENRVYQFHDEEHKRYVAKFYRPHRWSREQILEEHQFTEQLYRADIPVVSPLVINNKTLHEYQGYLFALFASLGGRPYEMDNPNQMESVGTMIGRIHQIGATQTFSYRPTIGLEEYVYRPQEILLSSTYIPNSIQLDLKTVLSKLIKTIEQYWHDDWQPIRLHADCHAGNILWRDDNAIFLDFDDSRNGPAIQDLWMLLYGNQQEQRLQLDELLELYQEFYDFDKGQLKLIEPLRAMRIIHHLAWIIERWQDPAFPIAFPWITDIDFWKRQLSEFNQQINALKAPPLQLMSIF
;
A
#
# COMPACT_ATOMS: atom_id res chain seq x y z
N MET A 1 0.36 -21.08 23.83
CA MET A 1 1.50 -20.19 23.61
C MET A 1 0.91 -18.84 23.26
N ASP A 2 1.35 -17.81 23.98
CA ASP A 2 0.83 -16.47 23.78
C ASP A 2 1.17 -16.00 22.37
N SER A 3 0.17 -15.76 21.52
CA SER A 3 0.35 -15.38 20.11
C SER A 3 1.07 -14.02 19.94
N SER A 4 1.20 -13.26 21.02
CA SER A 4 1.91 -11.98 21.05
C SER A 4 3.44 -12.10 20.98
N ALA A 5 4.01 -13.29 21.20
CA ALA A 5 5.46 -13.50 21.25
C ALA A 5 6.11 -13.84 19.90
N PHE A 6 5.32 -14.27 18.89
CA PHE A 6 5.84 -14.61 17.57
C PHE A 6 5.97 -13.36 16.69
N SER A 7 7.18 -12.89 16.51
CA SER A 7 7.50 -11.65 15.81
C SER A 7 8.77 -11.82 14.95
N PHE A 8 9.10 -10.81 14.15
CA PHE A 8 10.34 -10.79 13.37
C PHE A 8 11.64 -10.79 14.19
N GLN A 9 11.58 -10.61 15.51
CA GLN A 9 12.77 -10.71 16.38
C GLN A 9 13.39 -12.11 16.36
N LEU A 10 12.60 -13.14 16.07
CA LEU A 10 13.07 -14.52 15.96
C LEU A 10 13.53 -14.90 14.54
N LEU A 11 13.31 -14.05 13.55
CA LEU A 11 13.73 -14.28 12.16
C LEU A 11 15.20 -13.93 11.98
N SER A 12 16.08 -14.86 12.36
CA SER A 12 17.53 -14.72 12.20
C SER A 12 17.97 -14.94 10.74
N PRO A 13 19.16 -14.46 10.34
CA PRO A 13 19.74 -14.78 9.03
C PRO A 13 19.84 -16.28 8.76
N ASP A 14 20.21 -17.10 9.76
CA ASP A 14 20.28 -18.55 9.63
C ASP A 14 18.91 -19.16 9.34
N LEU A 15 17.86 -18.68 10.04
CA LEU A 15 16.49 -19.13 9.81
C LEU A 15 16.00 -18.77 8.40
N ILE A 16 16.39 -17.62 7.86
CA ILE A 16 16.10 -17.24 6.48
C ILE A 16 16.76 -18.22 5.51
N VAL A 17 18.05 -18.53 5.71
CA VAL A 17 18.78 -19.48 4.88
C VAL A 17 18.14 -20.87 4.93
N GLU A 18 17.82 -21.37 6.12
CA GLU A 18 17.12 -22.65 6.30
C GLU A 18 15.73 -22.67 5.63
N SER A 19 14.99 -21.57 5.74
CA SER A 19 13.68 -21.43 5.08
C SER A 19 13.78 -21.59 3.56
N LEU A 20 14.78 -20.96 2.94
CA LEU A 20 15.01 -21.04 1.51
C LEU A 20 15.53 -22.42 1.09
N ALA A 21 16.44 -23.02 1.87
CA ALA A 21 16.93 -24.36 1.64
C ALA A 21 15.80 -25.41 1.73
N SER A 22 14.79 -25.19 2.61
CA SER A 22 13.65 -26.10 2.75
C SER A 22 12.79 -26.25 1.50
N ILE A 23 12.87 -25.28 0.59
CA ILE A 23 12.18 -25.29 -0.71
C ILE A 23 13.12 -25.58 -1.90
N GLY A 24 14.38 -25.89 -1.62
CA GLY A 24 15.38 -26.24 -2.63
C GLY A 24 16.12 -25.04 -3.22
N ILE A 25 16.11 -23.88 -2.55
CA ILE A 25 16.86 -22.69 -2.97
C ILE A 25 18.07 -22.53 -2.05
N TYR A 26 19.26 -22.66 -2.61
CA TYR A 26 20.53 -22.55 -1.89
C TYR A 26 21.20 -21.21 -2.22
N ILE A 27 21.51 -20.44 -1.18
CA ILE A 27 22.08 -19.09 -1.32
C ILE A 27 23.60 -19.22 -1.55
N ASP A 28 24.10 -18.50 -2.57
CA ASP A 28 25.53 -18.31 -2.85
C ASP A 28 25.96 -16.84 -2.74
N SER A 29 25.26 -16.06 -1.94
CA SER A 29 25.56 -14.64 -1.69
C SER A 29 25.25 -14.25 -0.26
N GLY A 30 25.61 -13.02 0.12
CA GLY A 30 25.01 -12.39 1.31
C GLY A 30 23.52 -12.08 1.10
N LEU A 31 22.77 -12.05 2.21
CA LEU A 31 21.41 -11.52 2.24
C LEU A 31 21.46 -9.99 2.31
N THR A 32 20.95 -9.30 1.29
CA THR A 32 20.81 -7.85 1.29
C THR A 32 19.39 -7.49 1.68
N ALA A 33 19.22 -6.86 2.86
CA ALA A 33 17.91 -6.37 3.27
C ALA A 33 17.47 -5.22 2.35
N LEU A 34 16.25 -5.31 1.83
CA LEU A 34 15.62 -4.24 1.08
C LEU A 34 14.77 -3.35 2.02
N ASN A 35 14.54 -2.13 1.60
CA ASN A 35 13.77 -1.18 2.40
C ASN A 35 12.29 -1.61 2.45
N SER A 36 11.88 -2.21 3.55
CA SER A 36 10.50 -2.60 3.84
C SER A 36 10.28 -2.59 5.35
N TYR A 37 9.27 -1.86 5.79
CA TYR A 37 8.93 -1.76 7.23
C TYR A 37 7.89 -2.80 7.65
N GLU A 38 6.93 -3.09 6.77
CA GLU A 38 5.86 -4.03 7.11
C GLU A 38 6.34 -5.47 7.11
N ASN A 39 7.04 -5.87 6.07
CA ASN A 39 7.57 -7.23 5.90
C ASN A 39 9.08 -7.24 6.08
N ARG A 40 9.69 -8.42 6.04
CA ARG A 40 11.15 -8.54 5.92
C ARG A 40 11.47 -9.03 4.52
N VAL A 41 12.19 -8.21 3.77
CA VAL A 41 12.46 -8.42 2.35
C VAL A 41 13.96 -8.48 2.12
N TYR A 42 14.42 -9.54 1.48
CA TYR A 42 15.84 -9.78 1.26
C TYR A 42 16.10 -10.12 -0.21
N GLN A 43 17.10 -9.48 -0.77
CA GLN A 43 17.65 -9.82 -2.09
C GLN A 43 18.87 -10.73 -1.92
N PHE A 44 18.99 -11.72 -2.78
CA PHE A 44 20.13 -12.65 -2.85
C PHE A 44 20.24 -13.27 -4.23
N HIS A 45 21.30 -14.04 -4.47
CA HIS A 45 21.40 -14.96 -5.61
C HIS A 45 21.70 -16.39 -5.15
N ASP A 46 21.27 -17.35 -5.93
CA ASP A 46 21.53 -18.77 -5.72
C ASP A 46 22.88 -19.21 -6.35
N GLU A 47 23.20 -20.50 -6.23
CA GLU A 47 24.40 -21.11 -6.80
C GLU A 47 24.48 -21.02 -8.33
N GLU A 48 23.34 -20.81 -9.01
CA GLU A 48 23.26 -20.57 -10.46
C GLU A 48 23.36 -19.07 -10.82
N HIS A 49 23.67 -18.22 -9.84
CA HIS A 49 23.70 -16.74 -9.95
C HIS A 49 22.38 -16.10 -10.35
N LYS A 50 21.28 -16.80 -10.19
CA LYS A 50 19.93 -16.24 -10.40
C LYS A 50 19.53 -15.38 -9.21
N ARG A 51 19.03 -14.18 -9.49
CA ARG A 51 18.67 -13.21 -8.46
C ARG A 51 17.21 -13.35 -8.04
N TYR A 52 17.01 -13.33 -6.72
CA TYR A 52 15.71 -13.46 -6.09
C TYR A 52 15.48 -12.36 -5.07
N VAL A 53 14.20 -12.14 -4.78
CA VAL A 53 13.74 -11.40 -3.62
C VAL A 53 12.88 -12.35 -2.78
N ALA A 54 13.24 -12.56 -1.53
CA ALA A 54 12.42 -13.28 -0.56
C ALA A 54 11.67 -12.29 0.31
N LYS A 55 10.34 -12.43 0.38
CA LYS A 55 9.46 -11.63 1.24
C LYS A 55 8.90 -12.52 2.34
N PHE A 56 9.26 -12.22 3.59
CA PHE A 56 8.70 -12.84 4.79
C PHE A 56 7.57 -11.95 5.28
N TYR A 57 6.36 -12.48 5.31
CA TYR A 57 5.17 -11.74 5.72
C TYR A 57 5.15 -11.51 7.22
N ARG A 58 4.74 -10.31 7.64
CA ARG A 58 4.60 -10.00 9.07
C ARG A 58 3.64 -10.97 9.72
N PRO A 59 4.07 -11.65 10.81
CA PRO A 59 3.18 -12.54 11.56
C PRO A 59 1.89 -11.84 11.98
N HIS A 60 0.77 -12.54 11.83
CA HIS A 60 -0.58 -12.09 12.24
C HIS A 60 -1.17 -10.89 11.48
N ARG A 61 -0.48 -10.34 10.46
CA ARG A 61 -1.06 -9.29 9.63
C ARG A 61 -2.11 -9.83 8.66
N TRP A 62 -1.71 -10.80 7.86
CA TRP A 62 -2.56 -11.45 6.86
C TRP A 62 -2.70 -12.93 7.13
N SER A 63 -3.91 -13.47 6.91
CA SER A 63 -4.09 -14.92 6.88
C SER A 63 -3.44 -15.53 5.62
N ARG A 64 -3.27 -16.84 5.63
CA ARG A 64 -2.78 -17.58 4.45
C ARG A 64 -3.67 -17.36 3.22
N GLU A 65 -4.99 -17.37 3.42
CA GLU A 65 -5.99 -17.17 2.38
C GLU A 65 -5.88 -15.76 1.78
N GLN A 66 -5.68 -14.74 2.61
CA GLN A 66 -5.51 -13.35 2.17
C GLN A 66 -4.22 -13.17 1.35
N ILE A 67 -3.12 -13.81 1.74
CA ILE A 67 -1.87 -13.77 0.96
C ILE A 67 -2.06 -14.51 -0.38
N LEU A 68 -2.71 -15.66 -0.38
CA LEU A 68 -2.95 -16.40 -1.61
C LEU A 68 -3.89 -15.68 -2.59
N GLU A 69 -4.84 -14.89 -2.10
CA GLU A 69 -5.66 -14.02 -2.96
C GLU A 69 -4.84 -12.93 -3.65
N GLU A 70 -3.87 -12.31 -2.94
CA GLU A 70 -2.91 -11.38 -3.56
C GLU A 70 -2.10 -12.09 -4.65
N HIS A 71 -1.54 -13.27 -4.33
CA HIS A 71 -0.76 -14.05 -5.29
C HIS A 71 -1.58 -14.39 -6.55
N GLN A 72 -2.83 -14.80 -6.38
CA GLN A 72 -3.71 -15.09 -7.51
C GLN A 72 -4.01 -13.84 -8.34
N PHE A 73 -4.21 -12.70 -7.70
CA PHE A 73 -4.46 -11.45 -8.41
C PHE A 73 -3.24 -11.03 -9.22
N THR A 74 -2.06 -11.00 -8.61
CA THR A 74 -0.81 -10.64 -9.31
C THR A 74 -0.48 -11.65 -10.41
N GLU A 75 -0.78 -12.95 -10.24
CA GLU A 75 -0.62 -13.94 -11.30
C GLU A 75 -1.58 -13.70 -12.47
N GLN A 76 -2.84 -13.33 -12.21
CA GLN A 76 -3.80 -12.96 -13.26
C GLN A 76 -3.32 -11.75 -14.06
N LEU A 77 -2.79 -10.72 -13.38
CA LEU A 77 -2.22 -9.54 -14.02
C LEU A 77 -1.01 -9.92 -14.88
N TYR A 78 -0.09 -10.72 -14.35
CA TYR A 78 1.10 -11.18 -15.08
C TYR A 78 0.74 -11.99 -16.33
N ARG A 79 -0.25 -12.89 -16.24
CA ARG A 79 -0.73 -13.70 -17.40
C ARG A 79 -1.45 -12.86 -18.45
N ALA A 80 -1.92 -11.68 -18.09
CA ALA A 80 -2.50 -10.71 -19.01
C ALA A 80 -1.46 -9.72 -19.57
N ASP A 81 -0.17 -10.04 -19.48
CA ASP A 81 0.94 -9.20 -19.93
C ASP A 81 0.93 -7.79 -19.31
N ILE A 82 0.49 -7.68 -18.04
CA ILE A 82 0.62 -6.46 -17.26
C ILE A 82 1.95 -6.55 -16.49
N PRO A 83 2.82 -5.53 -16.59
CA PRO A 83 4.13 -5.54 -15.92
C PRO A 83 3.98 -5.43 -14.39
N VAL A 84 3.86 -6.56 -13.72
CA VAL A 84 3.79 -6.70 -12.25
C VAL A 84 4.81 -7.72 -11.78
N VAL A 85 5.23 -7.60 -10.53
CA VAL A 85 6.10 -8.60 -9.90
C VAL A 85 5.24 -9.64 -9.20
N SER A 86 4.98 -10.75 -9.89
CA SER A 86 4.23 -11.88 -9.35
C SER A 86 5.15 -12.85 -8.59
N PRO A 87 4.66 -13.53 -7.52
CA PRO A 87 5.44 -14.53 -6.81
C PRO A 87 5.78 -15.74 -7.69
N LEU A 88 6.98 -16.28 -7.50
CA LEU A 88 7.46 -17.45 -8.22
C LEU A 88 6.75 -18.72 -7.72
N VAL A 89 6.43 -19.62 -8.66
CA VAL A 89 5.91 -20.95 -8.33
C VAL A 89 7.08 -21.89 -8.08
N ILE A 90 7.26 -22.33 -6.83
CA ILE A 90 8.27 -23.31 -6.42
C ILE A 90 7.57 -24.49 -5.77
N ASN A 91 7.87 -25.69 -6.18
CA ASN A 91 7.21 -26.91 -5.70
C ASN A 91 5.66 -26.83 -5.79
N ASN A 92 5.13 -26.28 -6.89
CA ASN A 92 3.71 -26.02 -7.15
C ASN A 92 3.02 -25.09 -6.15
N LYS A 93 3.77 -24.23 -5.46
CA LYS A 93 3.25 -23.25 -4.49
C LYS A 93 3.90 -21.89 -4.71
N THR A 94 3.16 -20.83 -4.42
CA THR A 94 3.66 -19.45 -4.39
C THR A 94 3.91 -18.97 -2.96
N LEU A 95 3.27 -19.60 -1.97
CA LEU A 95 3.41 -19.31 -0.54
C LEU A 95 3.98 -20.52 0.18
N HIS A 96 5.06 -20.29 0.91
CA HIS A 96 5.79 -21.29 1.70
C HIS A 96 5.73 -20.97 3.18
N GLU A 97 6.04 -21.96 4.01
CA GLU A 97 6.08 -21.82 5.46
C GLU A 97 7.29 -22.59 6.02
N TYR A 98 8.00 -21.94 6.93
CA TYR A 98 9.06 -22.56 7.70
C TYR A 98 9.06 -22.01 9.13
N GLN A 99 9.00 -22.90 10.12
CA GLN A 99 8.93 -22.57 11.54
C GLN A 99 7.91 -21.48 11.90
N GLY A 100 6.73 -21.49 11.23
CA GLY A 100 5.64 -20.53 11.43
C GLY A 100 5.73 -19.25 10.59
N TYR A 101 6.87 -18.96 9.96
CA TYR A 101 6.98 -17.83 9.05
C TYR A 101 6.45 -18.16 7.66
N LEU A 102 5.51 -17.34 7.19
CA LEU A 102 5.05 -17.38 5.80
C LEU A 102 5.99 -16.54 4.94
N PHE A 103 6.37 -17.07 3.78
CA PHE A 103 7.24 -16.36 2.84
C PHE A 103 6.95 -16.73 1.38
N ALA A 104 7.33 -15.82 0.48
CA ALA A 104 7.26 -16.02 -0.95
C ALA A 104 8.55 -15.54 -1.62
N LEU A 105 8.82 -16.08 -2.81
CA LEU A 105 9.95 -15.65 -3.65
C LEU A 105 9.44 -14.91 -4.87
N PHE A 106 10.21 -13.91 -5.27
CA PHE A 106 9.97 -13.10 -6.44
C PHE A 106 11.24 -13.01 -7.30
N ALA A 107 11.07 -12.78 -8.59
CA ALA A 107 12.21 -12.43 -9.43
C ALA A 107 12.74 -11.05 -9.00
N SER A 108 14.08 -10.93 -8.88
CA SER A 108 14.67 -9.62 -8.64
C SER A 108 14.70 -8.83 -9.95
N LEU A 109 13.86 -7.80 -10.04
CA LEU A 109 13.81 -6.89 -11.17
C LEU A 109 14.56 -5.60 -10.84
N GLY A 110 15.38 -5.12 -11.78
CA GLY A 110 15.94 -3.78 -11.73
C GLY A 110 15.06 -2.81 -12.51
N GLY A 111 15.11 -1.54 -12.14
CA GLY A 111 14.42 -0.44 -12.81
C GLY A 111 14.87 0.89 -12.24
N ARG A 112 14.48 1.99 -12.89
CA ARG A 112 14.62 3.36 -12.35
C ARG A 112 13.36 3.69 -11.56
N PRO A 113 13.43 4.63 -10.60
CA PRO A 113 12.21 5.19 -10.00
C PRO A 113 11.30 5.80 -11.07
N TYR A 114 9.99 5.70 -10.87
CA TYR A 114 9.00 6.41 -11.66
C TYR A 114 9.12 7.92 -11.43
N GLU A 115 9.13 8.69 -12.51
CA GLU A 115 9.23 10.15 -12.52
C GLU A 115 7.82 10.74 -12.73
N MET A 116 7.20 11.22 -11.64
CA MET A 116 5.81 11.70 -11.65
C MET A 116 5.57 12.95 -12.53
N ASP A 117 6.64 13.69 -12.85
CA ASP A 117 6.62 14.89 -13.71
C ASP A 117 6.94 14.58 -15.19
N ASN A 118 7.06 13.29 -15.55
CA ASN A 118 7.33 12.86 -16.92
C ASN A 118 6.02 12.41 -17.59
N PRO A 119 5.48 13.17 -18.58
CA PRO A 119 4.22 12.86 -19.23
C PRO A 119 4.18 11.47 -19.86
N ASN A 120 5.23 11.07 -20.58
CA ASN A 120 5.27 9.74 -21.23
C ASN A 120 5.19 8.59 -20.20
N GLN A 121 5.78 8.79 -19.01
CA GLN A 121 5.68 7.82 -17.93
C GLN A 121 4.28 7.83 -17.32
N MET A 122 3.65 8.97 -17.18
CA MET A 122 2.30 9.12 -16.66
C MET A 122 1.26 8.45 -17.57
N GLU A 123 1.37 8.59 -18.87
CA GLU A 123 0.54 7.89 -19.87
C GLU A 123 0.66 6.36 -19.72
N SER A 124 1.88 5.85 -19.62
CA SER A 124 2.12 4.40 -19.39
C SER A 124 1.49 3.93 -18.08
N VAL A 125 1.63 4.70 -17.00
CA VAL A 125 1.03 4.39 -15.69
C VAL A 125 -0.50 4.39 -15.79
N GLY A 126 -1.11 5.39 -16.43
CA GLY A 126 -2.56 5.46 -16.67
C GLY A 126 -3.07 4.22 -17.42
N THR A 127 -2.40 3.87 -18.52
CA THR A 127 -2.67 2.66 -19.31
C THR A 127 -2.63 1.39 -18.44
N MET A 128 -1.57 1.21 -17.66
CA MET A 128 -1.41 -0.01 -16.86
C MET A 128 -2.40 -0.08 -15.71
N ILE A 129 -2.71 1.03 -15.02
CA ILE A 129 -3.76 1.05 -13.99
C ILE A 129 -5.12 0.72 -14.60
N GLY A 130 -5.45 1.26 -15.77
CA GLY A 130 -6.69 0.91 -16.49
C GLY A 130 -6.81 -0.60 -16.76
N ARG A 131 -5.72 -1.25 -17.20
CA ARG A 131 -5.67 -2.70 -17.41
C ARG A 131 -5.74 -3.50 -16.10
N ILE A 132 -5.08 -3.02 -15.02
CA ILE A 132 -5.18 -3.63 -13.68
C ILE A 132 -6.63 -3.58 -13.21
N HIS A 133 -7.29 -2.43 -13.34
CA HIS A 133 -8.69 -2.26 -12.92
C HIS A 133 -9.68 -3.06 -13.78
N GLN A 134 -9.43 -3.19 -15.08
CA GLN A 134 -10.23 -4.06 -15.96
C GLN A 134 -10.24 -5.50 -15.44
N ILE A 135 -9.08 -6.04 -15.07
CA ILE A 135 -8.97 -7.38 -14.47
C ILE A 135 -9.52 -7.37 -13.03
N GLY A 136 -9.23 -6.31 -12.27
CA GLY A 136 -9.72 -6.12 -10.91
C GLY A 136 -11.24 -6.19 -10.80
N ALA A 137 -11.93 -5.65 -11.80
CA ALA A 137 -13.39 -5.60 -11.85
C ALA A 137 -14.07 -6.94 -12.19
N THR A 138 -13.32 -7.95 -12.63
CA THR A 138 -13.90 -9.25 -12.98
C THR A 138 -14.45 -10.03 -11.79
N GLN A 139 -13.93 -9.78 -10.58
CA GLN A 139 -14.36 -10.36 -9.32
C GLN A 139 -13.85 -9.53 -8.14
N THR A 140 -14.36 -9.74 -6.95
CA THR A 140 -13.86 -9.16 -5.70
C THR A 140 -13.00 -10.16 -4.94
N PHE A 141 -12.15 -9.69 -4.03
CA PHE A 141 -11.53 -10.54 -3.02
C PHE A 141 -12.57 -11.05 -2.03
N SER A 142 -12.43 -12.29 -1.59
CA SER A 142 -13.32 -12.91 -0.61
C SER A 142 -12.77 -12.82 0.82
N TYR A 143 -11.45 -12.87 0.98
CA TYR A 143 -10.78 -12.85 2.27
C TYR A 143 -10.12 -11.50 2.56
N ARG A 144 -9.63 -10.79 1.54
CA ARG A 144 -9.06 -9.46 1.71
C ARG A 144 -10.14 -8.41 1.96
N PRO A 145 -9.88 -7.42 2.83
CA PRO A 145 -10.88 -6.44 3.23
C PRO A 145 -11.29 -5.53 2.08
N THR A 146 -12.36 -4.80 2.33
CA THR A 146 -12.80 -3.67 1.50
C THR A 146 -12.45 -2.38 2.21
N ILE A 147 -12.01 -1.37 1.45
CA ILE A 147 -11.73 -0.03 2.00
C ILE A 147 -12.99 0.53 2.65
N GLY A 148 -12.89 0.94 3.92
CA GLY A 148 -14.02 1.45 4.68
C GLY A 148 -13.62 2.11 5.99
N LEU A 149 -14.60 2.71 6.67
CA LEU A 149 -14.39 3.51 7.87
C LEU A 149 -13.86 2.68 9.05
N GLU A 150 -14.27 1.42 9.18
CA GLU A 150 -13.86 0.57 10.30
C GLU A 150 -12.35 0.41 10.35
N GLU A 151 -11.74 0.01 9.22
CA GLU A 151 -10.31 -0.28 9.15
C GLU A 151 -9.45 0.98 9.07
N TYR A 152 -9.94 2.03 8.38
CA TYR A 152 -9.15 3.23 8.12
C TYR A 152 -9.37 4.38 9.09
N VAL A 153 -10.44 4.32 9.90
CA VAL A 153 -10.84 5.43 10.76
C VAL A 153 -11.07 5.00 12.20
N TYR A 154 -12.01 4.06 12.45
CA TYR A 154 -12.44 3.76 13.83
C TYR A 154 -11.37 2.98 14.61
N ARG A 155 -10.88 1.88 14.07
CA ARG A 155 -9.77 1.13 14.69
C ARG A 155 -8.50 2.01 14.82
N PRO A 156 -8.05 2.75 13.80
CA PRO A 156 -6.97 3.72 13.94
C PRO A 156 -7.20 4.78 15.01
N GLN A 157 -8.40 5.31 15.15
CA GLN A 157 -8.73 6.25 16.22
C GLN A 157 -8.48 5.65 17.60
N GLU A 158 -8.92 4.42 17.84
CA GLU A 158 -8.70 3.72 19.11
C GLU A 158 -7.21 3.56 19.42
N ILE A 159 -6.41 3.14 18.42
CA ILE A 159 -4.97 3.00 18.54
C ILE A 159 -4.31 4.34 18.90
N LEU A 160 -4.65 5.41 18.20
CA LEU A 160 -4.07 6.73 18.43
C LEU A 160 -4.42 7.25 19.82
N LEU A 161 -5.69 7.15 20.25
CA LEU A 161 -6.16 7.71 21.54
C LEU A 161 -5.72 6.86 22.74
N SER A 162 -5.42 5.59 22.58
CA SER A 162 -4.89 4.70 23.62
C SER A 162 -3.36 4.69 23.71
N SER A 163 -2.67 5.32 22.76
CA SER A 163 -1.22 5.26 22.67
C SER A 163 -0.52 6.02 23.78
N THR A 164 0.47 5.36 24.40
CA THR A 164 1.38 5.98 25.38
C THR A 164 2.61 6.63 24.72
N TYR A 165 2.79 6.47 23.42
CA TYR A 165 3.91 7.06 22.66
C TYR A 165 3.62 8.50 22.24
N ILE A 166 2.35 8.91 22.21
CA ILE A 166 1.93 10.28 21.92
C ILE A 166 2.08 11.11 23.20
N PRO A 167 2.73 12.30 23.15
CA PRO A 167 2.91 13.15 24.32
C PRO A 167 1.60 13.48 25.04
N ASN A 168 1.55 13.33 26.36
CA ASN A 168 0.34 13.55 27.16
C ASN A 168 -0.25 14.95 26.98
N SER A 169 0.60 15.98 26.77
CA SER A 169 0.17 17.35 26.54
C SER A 169 -0.63 17.55 25.25
N ILE A 170 -0.55 16.61 24.31
CA ILE A 170 -1.25 16.64 23.02
C ILE A 170 -2.56 15.84 23.05
N GLN A 171 -2.74 14.91 23.97
CA GLN A 171 -3.84 13.94 23.96
C GLN A 171 -5.24 14.58 23.88
N LEU A 172 -5.48 15.67 24.63
CA LEU A 172 -6.78 16.33 24.62
C LEU A 172 -7.08 17.02 23.28
N ASP A 173 -6.08 17.71 22.74
CA ASP A 173 -6.20 18.40 21.46
C ASP A 173 -6.36 17.38 20.33
N LEU A 174 -5.57 16.29 20.36
CA LEU A 174 -5.68 15.19 19.42
C LEU A 174 -7.09 14.59 19.44
N LYS A 175 -7.62 14.25 20.60
CA LYS A 175 -8.98 13.71 20.72
C LYS A 175 -10.01 14.66 20.12
N THR A 176 -9.87 15.96 20.37
CA THR A 176 -10.81 16.98 19.89
C THR A 176 -10.78 17.12 18.37
N VAL A 177 -9.57 17.29 17.83
CA VAL A 177 -9.39 17.53 16.38
C VAL A 177 -9.67 16.27 15.59
N LEU A 178 -9.21 15.10 16.07
CA LEU A 178 -9.44 13.81 15.41
C LEU A 178 -10.94 13.47 15.37
N SER A 179 -11.67 13.70 16.49
CA SER A 179 -13.14 13.49 16.50
C SER A 179 -13.87 14.39 15.50
N LYS A 180 -13.39 15.63 15.31
CA LYS A 180 -13.95 16.54 14.32
C LYS A 180 -13.64 16.10 12.90
N LEU A 181 -12.41 15.64 12.66
CA LEU A 181 -12.00 15.10 11.35
C LEU A 181 -12.85 13.88 10.99
N ILE A 182 -13.01 12.94 11.92
CA ILE A 182 -13.79 11.71 11.70
C ILE A 182 -15.24 12.04 11.35
N LYS A 183 -15.90 12.90 12.14
CA LYS A 183 -17.27 13.35 11.83
C LYS A 183 -17.37 14.01 10.45
N THR A 184 -16.32 14.69 10.02
CA THR A 184 -16.31 15.28 8.68
C THR A 184 -16.11 14.20 7.62
N ILE A 185 -15.23 13.22 7.84
CA ILE A 185 -15.07 12.08 6.93
C ILE A 185 -16.41 11.36 6.76
N GLU A 186 -17.12 11.04 7.85
CA GLU A 186 -18.42 10.35 7.82
C GLU A 186 -19.47 11.11 6.98
N GLN A 187 -19.42 12.45 6.92
CA GLN A 187 -20.32 13.26 6.11
C GLN A 187 -20.03 13.21 4.61
N TYR A 188 -18.76 12.99 4.23
CA TYR A 188 -18.30 13.02 2.84
C TYR A 188 -17.89 11.65 2.30
N TRP A 189 -17.78 10.64 3.15
CA TRP A 189 -17.58 9.25 2.72
C TRP A 189 -18.90 8.67 2.24
N HIS A 190 -18.87 8.13 1.03
CA HIS A 190 -19.98 7.40 0.42
C HIS A 190 -19.47 6.11 -0.15
N ASP A 191 -20.17 5.02 0.06
CA ASP A 191 -19.87 3.67 -0.41
C ASP A 191 -20.81 3.21 -1.54
N ASP A 192 -21.34 4.18 -2.29
CA ASP A 192 -22.22 3.99 -3.45
C ASP A 192 -21.45 3.67 -4.78
N TRP A 193 -20.22 3.19 -4.64
CA TRP A 193 -19.34 2.80 -5.73
C TRP A 193 -19.25 1.29 -5.91
N GLN A 194 -18.92 0.84 -7.14
CA GLN A 194 -18.69 -0.55 -7.43
C GLN A 194 -17.30 -0.98 -6.92
N PRO A 195 -17.19 -1.96 -6.01
CA PRO A 195 -15.90 -2.45 -5.54
C PRO A 195 -15.19 -3.25 -6.63
N ILE A 196 -13.90 -2.97 -6.80
CA ILE A 196 -12.98 -3.74 -7.64
C ILE A 196 -11.75 -4.11 -6.82
N ARG A 197 -10.98 -5.11 -7.27
CA ARG A 197 -9.69 -5.41 -6.68
C ARG A 197 -8.67 -4.37 -7.10
N LEU A 198 -7.99 -3.78 -6.11
CA LEU A 198 -7.04 -2.68 -6.27
C LEU A 198 -5.63 -3.12 -5.88
N HIS A 199 -4.65 -2.35 -6.35
CA HIS A 199 -3.33 -2.30 -5.72
C HIS A 199 -3.44 -1.75 -4.29
N ALA A 200 -4.24 -0.71 -4.12
CA ALA A 200 -4.62 0.00 -2.89
C ALA A 200 -3.50 0.83 -2.21
N ASP A 201 -2.23 0.60 -2.56
CA ASP A 201 -1.09 1.43 -2.16
C ASP A 201 -0.27 1.89 -3.39
N CYS A 202 -0.98 2.31 -4.45
CA CYS A 202 -0.43 2.68 -5.75
C CYS A 202 0.20 4.08 -5.71
N HIS A 203 1.38 4.20 -5.11
CA HIS A 203 2.16 5.45 -5.09
C HIS A 203 3.45 5.30 -5.91
N ALA A 204 4.10 6.41 -6.24
CA ALA A 204 5.31 6.44 -7.07
C ALA A 204 6.43 5.50 -6.59
N GLY A 205 6.55 5.29 -5.28
CA GLY A 205 7.55 4.37 -4.69
C GLY A 205 7.31 2.89 -5.00
N ASN A 206 6.09 2.52 -5.40
CA ASN A 206 5.71 1.16 -5.78
C ASN A 206 5.68 0.97 -7.31
N ILE A 207 6.23 1.93 -8.06
CA ILE A 207 6.33 1.87 -9.52
C ILE A 207 7.79 2.00 -9.95
N LEU A 208 8.28 1.03 -10.69
CA LEU A 208 9.58 1.11 -11.36
C LEU A 208 9.37 1.40 -12.84
N TRP A 209 10.33 2.11 -13.42
CA TRP A 209 10.40 2.37 -14.86
C TRP A 209 11.50 1.52 -15.50
N ARG A 210 11.12 0.70 -16.48
CA ARG A 210 12.05 -0.16 -17.19
C ARG A 210 11.54 -0.48 -18.60
N ASP A 211 12.44 -0.44 -19.59
CA ASP A 211 12.16 -0.79 -20.98
C ASP A 211 10.90 -0.08 -21.52
N ASP A 212 10.82 1.24 -21.22
CA ASP A 212 9.71 2.15 -21.54
C ASP A 212 8.34 1.73 -20.99
N ASN A 213 8.32 0.96 -19.91
CA ASN A 213 7.10 0.53 -19.24
C ASN A 213 7.15 0.77 -17.73
N ALA A 214 5.98 1.06 -17.16
CA ALA A 214 5.76 1.06 -15.72
C ALA A 214 5.62 -0.39 -15.21
N ILE A 215 6.36 -0.76 -14.17
CA ILE A 215 6.26 -2.05 -13.47
C ILE A 215 5.74 -1.81 -12.07
N PHE A 216 4.63 -2.44 -11.72
CA PHE A 216 4.01 -2.29 -10.40
C PHE A 216 4.54 -3.34 -9.44
N LEU A 217 4.91 -2.87 -8.25
CA LEU A 217 5.47 -3.66 -7.15
C LEU A 217 4.54 -3.66 -5.96
N ASP A 218 4.75 -4.63 -5.06
CA ASP A 218 4.20 -4.67 -3.70
C ASP A 218 2.68 -4.54 -3.59
N PHE A 219 1.99 -5.56 -4.07
CA PHE A 219 0.54 -5.72 -3.94
C PHE A 219 0.09 -6.16 -2.53
N ASP A 220 0.96 -6.04 -1.51
CA ASP A 220 0.69 -6.51 -0.14
C ASP A 220 -0.55 -5.85 0.50
N ASP A 221 -0.85 -4.62 0.12
CA ASP A 221 -2.03 -3.88 0.58
C ASP A 221 -3.27 -4.03 -0.31
N SER A 222 -3.21 -4.89 -1.34
CA SER A 222 -4.35 -5.15 -2.24
C SER A 222 -5.64 -5.45 -1.48
N ARG A 223 -6.71 -4.80 -1.89
CA ARG A 223 -8.04 -4.92 -1.28
C ARG A 223 -9.14 -4.53 -2.26
N ASN A 224 -10.39 -4.74 -1.87
CA ASN A 224 -11.51 -4.20 -2.63
C ASN A 224 -11.67 -2.71 -2.33
N GLY A 225 -12.00 -1.91 -3.35
CA GLY A 225 -12.22 -0.48 -3.15
C GLY A 225 -12.67 0.25 -4.40
N PRO A 226 -12.85 1.58 -4.31
CA PRO A 226 -13.16 2.43 -5.45
C PRO A 226 -11.91 2.64 -6.32
N ALA A 227 -12.07 2.64 -7.64
CA ALA A 227 -10.97 2.79 -8.60
C ALA A 227 -10.10 4.04 -8.36
N ILE A 228 -10.69 5.12 -7.89
CA ILE A 228 -9.98 6.37 -7.59
C ILE A 228 -8.84 6.18 -6.56
N GLN A 229 -8.90 5.13 -5.70
CA GLN A 229 -7.87 4.87 -4.70
C GLN A 229 -6.47 4.71 -5.33
N ASP A 230 -6.36 4.01 -6.44
CA ASP A 230 -5.07 3.79 -7.11
C ASP A 230 -4.61 4.98 -7.96
N LEU A 231 -5.49 5.94 -8.22
CA LEU A 231 -5.21 7.12 -9.03
C LEU A 231 -4.80 8.33 -8.19
N TRP A 232 -5.53 8.63 -7.10
CA TRP A 232 -5.29 9.86 -6.34
C TRP A 232 -3.91 9.88 -5.65
N MET A 233 -3.34 8.72 -5.34
CA MET A 233 -2.03 8.62 -4.70
C MET A 233 -0.85 9.00 -5.61
N LEU A 234 -1.11 9.15 -6.91
CA LEU A 234 -0.16 9.62 -7.90
C LEU A 234 -0.26 11.14 -8.15
N LEU A 235 -1.25 11.79 -7.53
CA LEU A 235 -1.47 13.23 -7.72
C LEU A 235 -0.67 14.04 -6.69
N TYR A 236 -0.01 15.08 -7.15
CA TYR A 236 0.80 15.96 -6.31
C TYR A 236 0.61 17.43 -6.67
N GLY A 237 1.10 18.32 -5.80
CA GLY A 237 1.01 19.76 -6.01
C GLY A 237 -0.35 20.36 -5.63
N ASN A 238 -0.68 21.51 -6.22
CA ASN A 238 -1.95 22.20 -5.99
C ASN A 238 -3.10 21.58 -6.79
N GLN A 239 -4.32 22.03 -6.53
CA GLN A 239 -5.53 21.47 -7.15
C GLN A 239 -5.52 21.57 -8.69
N GLN A 240 -4.94 22.62 -9.26
CA GLN A 240 -4.85 22.76 -10.72
C GLN A 240 -3.87 21.75 -11.31
N GLU A 241 -2.72 21.54 -10.67
CA GLU A 241 -1.72 20.54 -11.08
C GLU A 241 -2.31 19.13 -10.96
N GLN A 242 -2.97 18.81 -9.86
CA GLN A 242 -3.64 17.50 -9.67
C GLN A 242 -4.71 17.24 -10.71
N ARG A 243 -5.43 18.29 -11.11
CA ARG A 243 -6.45 18.20 -12.17
C ARG A 243 -5.83 17.82 -13.51
N LEU A 244 -4.74 18.49 -13.92
CA LEU A 244 -4.04 18.18 -15.18
C LEU A 244 -3.49 16.76 -15.17
N GLN A 245 -2.84 16.36 -14.06
CA GLN A 245 -2.29 15.00 -13.89
C GLN A 245 -3.38 13.93 -13.98
N LEU A 246 -4.54 14.17 -13.35
CA LEU A 246 -5.63 13.21 -13.38
C LEU A 246 -6.26 13.11 -14.78
N ASP A 247 -6.42 14.22 -15.49
CA ASP A 247 -6.91 14.20 -16.88
C ASP A 247 -5.96 13.39 -17.78
N GLU A 248 -4.64 13.57 -17.63
CA GLU A 248 -3.61 12.84 -18.37
C GLU A 248 -3.61 11.34 -18.03
N LEU A 249 -3.66 10.99 -16.72
CA LEU A 249 -3.77 9.60 -16.28
C LEU A 249 -5.03 8.91 -16.86
N LEU A 250 -6.15 9.61 -16.89
CA LEU A 250 -7.43 9.06 -17.34
C LEU A 250 -7.55 8.96 -18.88
N GLU A 251 -6.75 9.69 -19.65
CA GLU A 251 -6.83 9.68 -21.12
C GLU A 251 -6.66 8.26 -21.66
N LEU A 252 -5.56 7.57 -21.30
CA LEU A 252 -5.31 6.20 -21.75
C LEU A 252 -5.91 5.13 -20.82
N TYR A 253 -6.15 5.47 -19.57
CA TYR A 253 -6.82 4.58 -18.62
C TYR A 253 -8.21 4.16 -19.14
N GLN A 254 -8.99 5.11 -19.66
CA GLN A 254 -10.36 4.89 -20.11
C GLN A 254 -10.47 4.03 -21.39
N GLU A 255 -9.36 3.73 -22.06
CA GLU A 255 -9.33 2.73 -23.13
C GLU A 255 -9.56 1.29 -22.61
N PHE A 256 -9.31 1.06 -21.32
CA PHE A 256 -9.38 -0.26 -20.70
C PHE A 256 -10.47 -0.38 -19.64
N TYR A 257 -10.73 0.67 -18.89
CA TYR A 257 -11.72 0.65 -17.81
C TYR A 257 -12.45 2.01 -17.71
N ASP A 258 -13.77 1.98 -17.75
CA ASP A 258 -14.62 3.18 -17.62
C ASP A 258 -14.51 3.76 -16.21
N PHE A 259 -13.99 4.98 -16.11
CA PHE A 259 -13.86 5.65 -14.83
C PHE A 259 -15.17 6.34 -14.42
N ASP A 260 -15.70 5.95 -13.27
CA ASP A 260 -16.83 6.63 -12.63
C ASP A 260 -16.39 7.98 -12.03
N LYS A 261 -16.70 9.07 -12.72
CA LYS A 261 -16.39 10.45 -12.29
C LYS A 261 -17.03 10.81 -10.93
N GLY A 262 -18.07 10.11 -10.52
CA GLY A 262 -18.68 10.25 -9.19
C GLY A 262 -17.70 9.93 -8.06
N GLN A 263 -16.65 9.14 -8.33
CA GLN A 263 -15.61 8.80 -7.35
C GLN A 263 -14.64 9.94 -7.04
N LEU A 264 -14.61 11.02 -7.83
CA LEU A 264 -13.75 12.19 -7.56
C LEU A 264 -14.06 12.82 -6.19
N LYS A 265 -15.28 12.73 -5.70
CA LYS A 265 -15.70 13.17 -4.36
C LYS A 265 -15.01 12.39 -3.22
N LEU A 266 -14.42 11.22 -3.52
CA LEU A 266 -13.77 10.34 -2.54
C LEU A 266 -12.29 10.67 -2.32
N ILE A 267 -11.65 11.52 -3.13
CA ILE A 267 -10.22 11.81 -3.04
C ILE A 267 -9.87 12.32 -1.62
N GLU A 268 -10.55 13.35 -1.16
CA GLU A 268 -10.25 13.94 0.16
C GLU A 268 -10.66 13.05 1.34
N PRO A 269 -11.81 12.34 1.34
CA PRO A 269 -12.07 11.27 2.30
C PRO A 269 -10.98 10.21 2.36
N LEU A 270 -10.55 9.65 1.23
CA LEU A 270 -9.49 8.63 1.17
C LEU A 270 -8.16 9.17 1.68
N ARG A 271 -7.80 10.40 1.34
CA ARG A 271 -6.60 11.09 1.83
C ARG A 271 -6.64 11.23 3.36
N ALA A 272 -7.75 11.70 3.91
CA ALA A 272 -7.95 11.84 5.35
C ALA A 272 -7.86 10.48 6.09
N MET A 273 -8.52 9.47 5.54
CA MET A 273 -8.49 8.09 6.05
C MET A 273 -7.07 7.53 6.06
N ARG A 274 -6.30 7.73 4.96
CA ARG A 274 -4.90 7.29 4.86
C ARG A 274 -4.01 7.94 5.92
N ILE A 275 -4.16 9.25 6.16
CA ILE A 275 -3.36 9.96 7.19
C ILE A 275 -3.59 9.33 8.57
N ILE A 276 -4.85 9.12 8.96
CA ILE A 276 -5.21 8.53 10.26
C ILE A 276 -4.66 7.09 10.36
N HIS A 277 -4.91 6.29 9.34
CA HIS A 277 -4.46 4.91 9.25
C HIS A 277 -2.94 4.79 9.32
N HIS A 278 -2.19 5.63 8.60
CA HIS A 278 -0.72 5.60 8.58
C HIS A 278 -0.12 5.89 9.96
N LEU A 279 -0.63 6.89 10.67
CA LEU A 279 -0.18 7.20 12.02
C LEU A 279 -0.44 6.04 13.00
N ALA A 280 -1.62 5.45 12.93
CA ALA A 280 -1.97 4.30 13.75
C ALA A 280 -1.11 3.06 13.38
N TRP A 281 -0.84 2.85 12.08
CA TRP A 281 0.05 1.79 11.60
C TRP A 281 1.45 1.90 12.19
N ILE A 282 2.03 3.10 12.30
CA ILE A 282 3.32 3.33 12.94
C ILE A 282 3.26 2.98 14.43
N ILE A 283 2.24 3.45 15.13
CA ILE A 283 2.07 3.24 16.59
C ILE A 283 1.86 1.77 16.93
N GLU A 284 1.03 1.08 16.19
CA GLU A 284 0.75 -0.36 16.40
C GLU A 284 2.03 -1.22 16.28
N ARG A 285 2.98 -0.78 15.47
CA ARG A 285 4.25 -1.48 15.22
C ARG A 285 5.44 -0.94 15.99
N TRP A 286 5.23 -0.03 16.92
CA TRP A 286 6.30 0.65 17.64
C TRP A 286 7.23 -0.28 18.43
N GLN A 287 6.77 -1.49 18.80
CA GLN A 287 7.56 -2.52 19.44
C GLN A 287 8.59 -3.18 18.50
N ASP A 288 8.42 -3.07 17.20
CA ASP A 288 9.41 -3.52 16.22
C ASP A 288 10.56 -2.50 16.17
N PRO A 289 11.82 -2.89 16.44
CA PRO A 289 12.96 -1.96 16.53
C PRO A 289 13.19 -1.10 15.28
N ALA A 290 12.71 -1.54 14.12
CA ALA A 290 12.82 -0.79 12.88
C ALA A 290 11.97 0.50 12.90
N PHE A 291 10.83 0.50 13.61
CA PHE A 291 9.89 1.63 13.61
C PHE A 291 10.40 2.85 14.40
N PRO A 292 10.88 2.73 15.64
CA PRO A 292 11.48 3.88 16.33
C PRO A 292 12.68 4.50 15.58
N ILE A 293 13.43 3.67 14.86
CA ILE A 293 14.57 4.16 14.05
C ILE A 293 14.07 4.93 12.82
N ALA A 294 13.06 4.41 12.14
CA ALA A 294 12.53 5.01 10.90
C ALA A 294 11.62 6.21 11.15
N PHE A 295 10.86 6.20 12.25
CA PHE A 295 9.82 7.18 12.57
C PHE A 295 10.04 7.87 13.93
N PRO A 296 11.26 8.33 14.29
CA PRO A 296 11.59 8.84 15.63
C PRO A 296 10.69 10.04 16.04
N TRP A 297 10.13 10.72 15.08
CA TRP A 297 9.27 11.90 15.25
C TRP A 297 7.90 11.58 15.85
N ILE A 298 7.44 10.32 15.92
CA ILE A 298 6.12 9.97 16.49
C ILE A 298 6.01 10.34 17.99
N THR A 299 7.12 10.43 18.70
CA THR A 299 7.17 10.85 20.12
C THR A 299 7.43 12.34 20.30
N ASP A 300 7.63 13.09 19.20
CA ASP A 300 7.94 14.53 19.24
C ASP A 300 6.65 15.37 19.33
N ILE A 301 6.62 16.27 20.31
CA ILE A 301 5.50 17.20 20.52
C ILE A 301 5.30 18.16 19.35
N ASP A 302 6.36 18.63 18.71
CA ASP A 302 6.27 19.60 17.62
C ASP A 302 5.78 18.94 16.33
N PHE A 303 6.07 17.64 16.13
CA PHE A 303 5.42 16.86 15.09
C PHE A 303 3.91 16.84 15.29
N TRP A 304 3.42 16.50 16.50
CA TRP A 304 1.98 16.43 16.76
C TRP A 304 1.28 17.76 16.65
N LYS A 305 1.92 18.88 17.03
CA LYS A 305 1.36 20.22 16.80
C LYS A 305 1.15 20.50 15.31
N ARG A 306 2.12 20.13 14.46
CA ARG A 306 1.98 20.23 12.98
C ARG A 306 0.87 19.31 12.48
N GLN A 307 0.84 18.06 12.96
CA GLN A 307 -0.19 17.09 12.58
C GLN A 307 -1.61 17.53 12.93
N LEU A 308 -1.80 18.17 14.07
CA LEU A 308 -3.10 18.78 14.43
C LEU A 308 -3.49 19.91 13.46
N SER A 309 -2.52 20.70 13.00
CA SER A 309 -2.75 21.73 11.97
C SER A 309 -3.12 21.07 10.63
N GLU A 310 -2.42 20.01 10.23
CA GLU A 310 -2.72 19.25 9.01
C GLU A 310 -4.12 18.61 9.05
N PHE A 311 -4.54 18.06 10.20
CA PHE A 311 -5.91 17.57 10.37
C PHE A 311 -6.96 18.67 10.19
N ASN A 312 -6.71 19.88 10.70
CA ASN A 312 -7.60 21.00 10.48
C ASN A 312 -7.62 21.47 9.01
N GLN A 313 -6.48 21.42 8.31
CA GLN A 313 -6.42 21.70 6.87
C GLN A 313 -7.21 20.64 6.10
N GLN A 314 -7.08 19.36 6.47
CA GLN A 314 -7.81 18.27 5.84
C GLN A 314 -9.33 18.36 6.07
N ILE A 315 -9.77 18.82 7.24
CA ILE A 315 -11.19 19.14 7.51
C ILE A 315 -11.71 20.22 6.54
N ASN A 316 -10.88 21.20 6.20
CA ASN A 316 -11.27 22.24 5.24
C ASN A 316 -11.26 21.70 3.82
N ALA A 317 -10.29 20.86 3.45
CA ALA A 317 -10.21 20.20 2.15
C ALA A 317 -11.44 19.31 1.89
N LEU A 318 -11.88 18.53 2.90
CA LEU A 318 -13.10 17.71 2.81
C LEU A 318 -14.36 18.52 2.49
N LYS A 319 -14.43 19.79 2.94
CA LYS A 319 -15.57 20.70 2.72
C LYS A 319 -15.48 21.50 1.42
N ALA A 320 -14.31 21.51 0.80
CA ALA A 320 -14.11 22.19 -0.47
C ALA A 320 -14.81 21.42 -1.62
N PRO A 321 -15.11 22.08 -2.73
CA PRO A 321 -15.60 21.37 -3.91
C PRO A 321 -14.61 20.28 -4.34
N PRO A 322 -15.11 19.08 -4.72
CA PRO A 322 -14.23 18.01 -5.18
C PRO A 322 -13.46 18.40 -6.45
N LEU A 323 -12.34 17.73 -6.68
CA LEU A 323 -11.58 17.86 -7.91
C LEU A 323 -12.50 17.60 -9.12
N GLN A 324 -12.40 18.41 -10.14
CA GLN A 324 -13.18 18.28 -11.37
C GLN A 324 -12.24 18.08 -12.55
N LEU A 325 -12.56 17.15 -13.42
CA LEU A 325 -11.83 16.97 -14.69
C LEU A 325 -12.00 18.21 -15.59
N MET A 326 -11.06 18.43 -16.49
CA MET A 326 -11.24 19.42 -17.53
C MET A 326 -12.40 18.97 -18.45
N SER A 327 -13.34 19.86 -18.70
CA SER A 327 -14.34 19.60 -19.71
C SER A 327 -13.62 19.54 -21.06
N ILE A 328 -13.49 18.34 -21.61
CA ILE A 328 -13.15 18.23 -23.04
C ILE A 328 -14.39 18.71 -23.80
N PHE A 329 -14.22 19.80 -24.53
CA PHE A 329 -15.28 20.38 -25.41
C PHE A 329 -15.67 19.43 -26.52
#